data_9c0599e685152f3adc1b3e5e11e12ddc
#
_entry.id   9c0599e685152f3adc1b3e5e11e12ddc
#
_cell.length_a   1.000
_cell.length_b   1.000
_cell.length_c   1.000
_cell.angle_alpha   90.00
_cell.angle_beta   90.00
_cell.angle_gamma   90.00
#
_symmetry.space_group_name_H-M   'P 1'
#
loop_
_entity.id
_entity.type
_entity.pdbx_description
1 polymer ?
#
loop_
_entity_poly.entity_id
_entity_poly.type
_entity_poly.pdbx_seq_one_letter_code
_entity_poly.pdbx_strand_id
1 'polypeptide(L)'
;MNTTEESKERNLSNHFFSVKNLTMDGMWVVLLFISGLFKIPSPIPGTEFQLSAPLAISIGRIRGFLHYLTIGIIASIIGMILGLQTIYNVIIAMVYRIVAGLILTVLKKDPLALIIAGPAGTFAARLVLATILGVAWQ
;
A
#
# COMPACT_ATOMS: atom_id res chain seq x y z
N MET A 1 -0.22 27.83 -21.01
CA MET A 1 0.19 26.95 -19.89
C MET A 1 1.39 27.61 -19.23
N ASN A 2 1.30 27.92 -17.93
CA ASN A 2 2.25 28.79 -17.24
C ASN A 2 3.59 28.09 -17.01
N THR A 3 4.68 28.76 -17.38
CA THR A 3 6.08 28.37 -17.16
C THR A 3 6.38 27.99 -15.70
N THR A 4 5.59 28.48 -14.76
CA THR A 4 5.69 28.18 -13.32
C THR A 4 5.19 26.76 -12.98
N GLU A 5 4.19 26.27 -13.67
CA GLU A 5 3.67 24.90 -13.47
C GLU A 5 4.60 23.84 -14.06
N GLU A 6 5.12 24.10 -15.27
CA GLU A 6 6.12 23.22 -15.89
C GLU A 6 7.42 23.12 -15.09
N SER A 7 7.86 24.20 -14.47
CA SER A 7 9.05 24.20 -13.61
C SER A 7 8.80 23.45 -12.31
N LYS A 8 7.57 23.49 -11.79
CA LYS A 8 7.15 22.77 -10.59
C LYS A 8 7.02 21.26 -10.84
N GLU A 9 6.45 20.88 -11.97
CA GLU A 9 6.34 19.47 -12.38
C GLU A 9 7.72 18.86 -12.67
N ARG A 10 8.60 19.59 -13.34
CA ARG A 10 9.98 19.17 -13.61
C ARG A 10 10.79 19.00 -12.32
N ASN A 11 10.61 19.87 -11.35
CA ASN A 11 11.27 19.79 -10.04
C ASN A 11 10.73 18.59 -9.21
N LEU A 12 9.42 18.35 -9.24
CA LEU A 12 8.81 17.19 -8.59
C LEU A 12 9.29 15.88 -9.22
N SER A 13 9.34 15.81 -10.54
CA SER A 13 9.82 14.65 -11.28
C SER A 13 11.32 14.38 -11.00
N ASN A 14 12.16 15.37 -11.01
CA ASN A 14 13.58 15.24 -10.71
C ASN A 14 13.84 14.81 -9.25
N HIS A 15 13.01 15.27 -8.32
CA HIS A 15 13.09 14.85 -6.92
C HIS A 15 12.60 13.41 -6.70
N PHE A 16 11.59 12.98 -7.48
CA PHE A 16 11.03 11.63 -7.41
C PHE A 16 12.02 10.61 -8.01
N PHE A 17 12.66 10.94 -9.13
CA PHE A 17 13.61 10.07 -9.84
C PHE A 17 15.08 10.27 -9.41
N SER A 18 15.32 10.92 -8.27
CA SER A 18 16.69 10.96 -7.73
C SER A 18 17.16 9.52 -7.46
N VAL A 19 18.38 9.18 -7.92
CA VAL A 19 18.99 7.84 -7.75
C VAL A 19 18.91 7.38 -6.30
N LYS A 20 19.13 8.29 -5.35
CA LYS A 20 19.01 8.01 -3.92
C LYS A 20 17.60 7.56 -3.52
N ASN A 21 16.56 8.25 -4.00
CA ASN A 21 15.18 7.90 -3.70
C ASN A 21 14.79 6.59 -4.34
N LEU A 22 15.22 6.35 -5.57
CA LEU A 22 14.96 5.11 -6.30
C LEU A 22 15.60 3.90 -5.59
N THR A 23 16.85 4.04 -5.13
CA THR A 23 17.53 2.98 -4.37
C THR A 23 16.82 2.69 -3.05
N MET A 24 16.43 3.75 -2.32
CA MET A 24 15.68 3.58 -1.07
C MET A 24 14.31 2.94 -1.29
N ASP A 25 13.60 3.35 -2.33
CA ASP A 25 12.31 2.76 -2.68
C ASP A 25 12.46 1.28 -3.09
N GLY A 26 13.54 0.93 -3.81
CA GLY A 26 13.88 -0.45 -4.11
C GLY A 26 14.10 -1.31 -2.87
N MET A 27 14.83 -0.79 -1.88
CA MET A 27 14.99 -1.48 -0.59
C MET A 27 13.65 -1.68 0.14
N TRP A 28 12.78 -0.66 0.12
CA TRP A 28 11.46 -0.78 0.73
C TRP A 28 10.55 -1.78 0.00
N VAL A 29 10.66 -1.87 -1.34
CA VAL A 29 9.95 -2.88 -2.13
C VAL A 29 10.35 -4.28 -1.69
N VAL A 30 11.65 -4.56 -1.59
CA VAL A 30 12.16 -5.88 -1.16
C VAL A 30 11.70 -6.20 0.26
N LEU A 31 11.81 -5.24 1.17
CA LEU A 31 11.40 -5.43 2.56
C LEU A 31 9.90 -5.69 2.67
N LEU A 32 9.08 -4.93 1.94
CA LEU A 32 7.63 -5.11 1.91
C LEU A 32 7.25 -6.46 1.30
N PHE A 33 7.95 -6.88 0.25
CA PHE A 33 7.73 -8.15 -0.41
C PHE A 33 8.04 -9.33 0.52
N ILE A 34 9.23 -9.34 1.12
CA ILE A 34 9.65 -10.38 2.07
C ILE A 34 8.68 -10.43 3.26
N SER A 35 8.31 -9.28 3.83
CA SER A 35 7.35 -9.21 4.94
C SER A 35 5.97 -9.76 4.55
N GLY A 36 5.59 -9.65 3.29
CA GLY A 36 4.34 -10.19 2.74
C GLY A 36 4.31 -11.72 2.62
N LEU A 37 5.47 -12.37 2.60
CA LEU A 37 5.58 -13.84 2.60
C LEU A 37 5.29 -14.41 3.99
N PHE A 38 5.52 -13.63 5.05
CA PHE A 38 5.21 -14.04 6.42
C PHE A 38 3.73 -13.81 6.70
N LYS A 39 2.96 -14.88 6.57
CA LYS A 39 1.55 -14.93 6.90
C LYS A 39 1.38 -15.63 8.23
N ILE A 40 0.83 -14.93 9.20
CA ILE A 40 0.51 -15.49 10.52
C ILE A 40 -0.96 -15.93 10.48
N PRO A 41 -1.26 -17.23 10.69
CA PRO A 41 -2.63 -17.67 10.76
C PRO A 41 -3.33 -16.99 11.94
N SER A 42 -4.46 -16.36 11.66
CA SER A 42 -5.31 -15.77 12.70
C SER A 42 -6.16 -16.85 13.37
N PRO A 43 -6.49 -16.69 14.66
CA PRO A 43 -7.43 -17.58 15.33
C PRO A 43 -8.83 -17.56 14.72
N ILE A 44 -9.13 -16.60 13.85
CA ILE A 44 -10.40 -16.51 13.12
C ILE A 44 -10.26 -17.25 11.79
N PRO A 45 -11.07 -18.31 11.53
CA PRO A 45 -11.00 -19.07 10.28
C PRO A 45 -11.12 -18.18 9.04
N GLY A 46 -10.24 -18.38 8.05
CA GLY A 46 -10.24 -17.63 6.79
C GLY A 46 -9.60 -16.26 6.85
N THR A 47 -8.97 -15.89 7.97
CA THR A 47 -8.22 -14.63 8.08
C THR A 47 -6.74 -14.91 8.29
N GLU A 48 -5.89 -14.23 7.50
CA GLU A 48 -4.44 -14.25 7.65
C GLU A 48 -3.95 -12.85 8.01
N PHE A 49 -3.09 -12.75 9.00
CA PHE A 49 -2.42 -11.50 9.33
C PHE A 49 -1.11 -11.43 8.56
N GLN A 50 -1.01 -10.47 7.65
CA GLN A 50 0.21 -10.24 6.89
C GLN A 50 1.09 -9.21 7.60
N LEU A 51 2.34 -9.55 7.84
CA LEU A 51 3.33 -8.67 8.47
C LEU A 51 3.64 -7.43 7.61
N SER A 52 3.34 -7.50 6.32
CA SER A 52 3.48 -6.37 5.39
C SER A 52 2.51 -5.20 5.67
N ALA A 53 1.37 -5.43 6.33
CA ALA A 53 0.39 -4.38 6.59
C ALA A 53 0.92 -3.26 7.50
N PRO A 54 1.44 -3.52 8.71
CA PRO A 54 2.02 -2.47 9.56
C PRO A 54 3.26 -1.82 8.93
N LEU A 55 4.08 -2.59 8.22
CA LEU A 55 5.22 -2.05 7.48
C LEU A 55 4.77 -1.06 6.39
N ALA A 56 3.76 -1.43 5.62
CA ALA A 56 3.20 -0.60 4.56
C ALA A 56 2.69 0.76 5.10
N ILE A 57 1.98 0.74 6.23
CA ILE A 57 1.49 1.95 6.90
C ILE A 57 2.68 2.84 7.35
N SER A 58 3.72 2.23 7.90
CA SER A 58 4.94 2.93 8.32
C SER A 58 5.64 3.61 7.14
N ILE A 59 5.75 2.94 6.00
CA ILE A 59 6.28 3.51 4.74
C ILE A 59 5.44 4.70 4.30
N GLY A 60 4.12 4.57 4.32
CA GLY A 60 3.19 5.65 3.97
C GLY A 60 3.36 6.89 4.85
N ARG A 61 3.66 6.70 6.13
CA ARG A 61 3.90 7.79 7.08
C ARG A 61 5.24 8.49 6.84
N ILE A 62 6.30 7.74 6.55
CA ILE A 62 7.68 8.25 6.43
C ILE A 62 7.94 8.84 5.05
N ARG A 63 7.53 8.13 3.98
CA ARG A 63 7.85 8.47 2.58
C ARG A 63 6.74 9.23 1.87
N GLY A 64 5.56 9.26 2.43
CA GLY A 64 4.39 9.89 1.85
C GLY A 64 3.59 8.96 0.92
N PHE A 65 2.40 9.44 0.53
CA PHE A 65 1.38 8.64 -0.15
C PHE A 65 1.85 8.11 -1.52
N LEU A 66 2.50 8.95 -2.34
CA LEU A 66 2.92 8.56 -3.69
C LEU A 66 3.99 7.46 -3.68
N HIS A 67 5.04 7.62 -2.86
CA HIS A 67 6.07 6.59 -2.71
C HIS A 67 5.50 5.29 -2.15
N TYR A 68 4.62 5.37 -1.15
CA TYR A 68 3.91 4.21 -0.60
C TYR A 68 3.12 3.45 -1.65
N LEU A 69 2.39 4.17 -2.52
CA LEU A 69 1.59 3.57 -3.58
C LEU A 69 2.51 2.89 -4.63
N THR A 70 3.56 3.58 -5.07
CA THR A 70 4.53 3.07 -6.06
C THR A 70 5.23 1.81 -5.55
N ILE A 71 5.77 1.84 -4.33
CA ILE A 71 6.40 0.69 -3.67
C ILE A 71 5.43 -0.49 -3.61
N GLY A 72 4.18 -0.20 -3.25
CA GLY A 72 3.14 -1.20 -3.16
C GLY A 72 2.76 -1.83 -4.49
N ILE A 73 2.67 -1.04 -5.57
CA ILE A 73 2.40 -1.54 -6.93
C ILE A 73 3.50 -2.46 -7.38
N ILE A 74 4.77 -2.03 -7.27
CA ILE A 74 5.93 -2.82 -7.69
C ILE A 74 6.00 -4.14 -6.92
N ALA A 75 5.83 -4.10 -5.59
CA ALA A 75 5.82 -5.32 -4.77
C ALA A 75 4.69 -6.29 -5.17
N SER A 76 3.52 -5.78 -5.54
CA SER A 76 2.40 -6.61 -5.99
C SER A 76 2.64 -7.22 -7.37
N ILE A 77 3.25 -6.47 -8.30
CA ILE A 77 3.62 -6.98 -9.63
C ILE A 77 4.65 -8.11 -9.49
N ILE A 78 5.68 -7.92 -8.67
CA ILE A 78 6.68 -8.95 -8.39
C ILE A 78 6.01 -10.19 -7.80
N GLY A 79 5.13 -10.03 -6.82
CA GLY A 79 4.39 -11.14 -6.21
C GLY A 79 3.52 -11.90 -7.19
N MET A 80 2.92 -11.20 -8.17
CA MET A 80 2.11 -11.81 -9.21
C MET A 80 2.97 -12.57 -10.23
N ILE A 81 4.10 -12.02 -10.66
CA ILE A 81 5.05 -12.68 -11.59
C ILE A 81 5.61 -13.96 -10.97
N LEU A 82 5.90 -13.95 -9.68
CA LEU A 82 6.41 -15.11 -8.95
C LEU A 82 5.31 -16.14 -8.61
N GLY A 83 4.05 -15.88 -8.99
CA GLY A 83 2.93 -16.77 -8.69
C GLY A 83 2.53 -16.86 -7.22
N LEU A 84 3.05 -15.95 -6.39
CA LEU A 84 2.79 -15.92 -4.95
C LEU A 84 1.51 -15.16 -4.59
N GLN A 85 1.00 -14.35 -5.52
CA GLN A 85 -0.22 -13.57 -5.35
C GLN A 85 -1.17 -13.78 -6.53
N THR A 86 -2.43 -13.96 -6.22
CA THR A 86 -3.51 -13.97 -7.21
C THR A 86 -3.93 -12.54 -7.56
N ILE A 87 -4.57 -12.36 -8.71
CA ILE A 87 -5.09 -11.06 -9.12
C ILE A 87 -6.06 -10.47 -8.09
N TYR A 88 -6.86 -11.30 -7.42
CA TYR A 88 -7.75 -10.87 -6.33
C TYR A 88 -6.97 -10.31 -5.15
N ASN A 89 -5.86 -10.93 -4.76
CA ASN A 89 -5.01 -10.44 -3.69
C ASN A 89 -4.38 -9.08 -4.05
N VAL A 90 -4.04 -8.87 -5.32
CA VAL A 90 -3.52 -7.59 -5.79
C VAL A 90 -4.60 -6.50 -5.70
N ILE A 91 -5.84 -6.79 -6.13
CA ILE A 91 -6.96 -5.85 -6.03
C ILE A 91 -7.22 -5.47 -4.57
N ILE A 92 -7.30 -6.45 -3.67
CA ILE A 92 -7.48 -6.23 -2.23
C ILE A 92 -6.36 -5.34 -1.67
N ALA A 93 -5.11 -5.65 -2.01
CA ALA A 93 -3.96 -4.89 -1.57
C ALA A 93 -3.98 -3.44 -2.10
N MET A 94 -4.45 -3.20 -3.33
CA MET A 94 -4.60 -1.86 -3.90
C MET A 94 -5.68 -1.05 -3.20
N VAL A 95 -6.86 -1.63 -2.98
CA VAL A 95 -7.94 -0.98 -2.23
C VAL A 95 -7.48 -0.63 -0.81
N TYR A 96 -6.83 -1.57 -0.12
CA TYR A 96 -6.25 -1.33 1.19
C TYR A 96 -5.29 -0.14 1.19
N ARG A 97 -4.36 -0.10 0.21
CA ARG A 97 -3.36 0.96 0.11
C ARG A 97 -3.96 2.32 -0.17
N ILE A 98 -4.97 2.39 -1.04
CA ILE A 98 -5.66 3.65 -1.37
C ILE A 98 -6.37 4.17 -0.12
N VAL A 99 -7.16 3.35 0.55
CA VAL A 99 -7.93 3.76 1.73
C VAL A 99 -7.01 4.13 2.90
N ALA A 100 -6.06 3.26 3.23
CA ALA A 100 -5.10 3.54 4.30
C ALA A 100 -4.24 4.77 4.01
N GLY A 101 -3.80 4.93 2.77
CA GLY A 101 -3.00 6.08 2.34
C GLY A 101 -3.79 7.39 2.35
N LEU A 102 -5.07 7.39 1.98
CA LEU A 102 -5.95 8.55 2.10
C LEU A 102 -6.13 8.96 3.57
N ILE A 103 -6.37 8.00 4.46
CA ILE A 103 -6.49 8.27 5.90
C ILE A 103 -5.20 8.88 6.43
N LEU A 104 -4.04 8.34 6.07
CA LEU A 104 -2.74 8.87 6.47
C LEU A 104 -2.47 10.28 5.93
N THR A 105 -2.97 10.62 4.73
CA THR A 105 -2.82 11.96 4.15
C THR A 105 -3.74 12.98 4.79
N VAL A 106 -4.95 12.60 5.15
CA VAL A 106 -5.94 13.47 5.80
C VAL A 106 -5.57 13.73 7.26
N LEU A 107 -5.19 12.67 7.98
CA LEU A 107 -4.86 12.73 9.41
C LEU A 107 -3.34 12.82 9.68
N LYS A 108 -2.60 13.57 8.88
CA LYS A 108 -1.12 13.67 8.92
C LYS A 108 -0.53 13.94 10.31
N LYS A 109 -1.24 14.59 11.20
CA LYS A 109 -0.74 15.04 12.52
C LYS A 109 -1.05 14.09 13.66
N ASP A 110 -2.05 13.23 13.53
CA ASP A 110 -2.53 12.40 14.63
C ASP A 110 -1.92 10.99 14.61
N PRO A 111 -1.34 10.52 15.73
CA PRO A 111 -0.88 9.14 15.85
C PRO A 111 -2.04 8.14 15.75
N LEU A 112 -3.28 8.57 16.03
CA LEU A 112 -4.49 7.78 15.83
C LEU A 112 -4.72 7.36 14.38
N ALA A 113 -4.20 8.14 13.42
CA ALA A 113 -4.27 7.78 12.00
C ALA A 113 -3.64 6.41 11.71
N LEU A 114 -2.54 6.07 12.37
CA LEU A 114 -1.87 4.77 12.23
C LEU A 114 -2.75 3.62 12.74
N ILE A 115 -3.47 3.84 13.84
CA ILE A 115 -4.32 2.82 14.46
C ILE A 115 -5.58 2.59 13.62
N ILE A 116 -6.16 3.66 13.05
CA ILE A 116 -7.42 3.59 12.29
C ILE A 116 -7.19 3.16 10.84
N ALA A 117 -6.08 3.56 10.21
CA ALA A 117 -5.79 3.29 8.80
C ALA A 117 -5.73 1.78 8.48
N GLY A 118 -5.18 0.96 9.38
CA GLY A 118 -5.10 -0.48 9.22
C GLY A 118 -6.48 -1.16 9.15
N PRO A 119 -7.29 -1.08 10.23
CA PRO A 119 -8.62 -1.66 10.25
C PRO A 119 -9.55 -1.13 9.16
N ALA A 120 -9.55 0.20 8.91
CA ALA A 120 -10.38 0.82 7.89
C ALA A 120 -10.00 0.35 6.48
N GLY A 121 -8.70 0.27 6.17
CA GLY A 121 -8.22 -0.27 4.90
C GLY A 121 -8.60 -1.73 4.70
N THR A 122 -8.48 -2.54 5.75
CA THR A 122 -8.86 -3.96 5.71
C THR A 122 -10.37 -4.13 5.51
N PHE A 123 -11.18 -3.34 6.20
CA PHE A 123 -12.63 -3.38 6.07
C PHE A 123 -13.08 -3.00 4.65
N ALA A 124 -12.55 -1.90 4.09
CA ALA A 124 -12.85 -1.49 2.73
C ALA A 124 -12.41 -2.54 1.69
N ALA A 125 -11.23 -3.13 1.86
CA ALA A 125 -10.73 -4.17 0.96
C ALA A 125 -11.62 -5.43 0.98
N ARG A 126 -12.12 -5.81 2.14
CA ARG A 126 -13.06 -6.95 2.28
C ARG A 126 -14.43 -6.64 1.68
N LEU A 127 -14.94 -5.42 1.83
CA LEU A 127 -16.20 -5.00 1.18
C LEU A 127 -16.10 -5.13 -0.34
N VAL A 128 -15.02 -4.63 -0.92
CA VAL A 128 -14.78 -4.73 -2.36
C VAL A 128 -14.68 -6.18 -2.80
N LEU A 129 -13.98 -7.02 -2.05
CA LEU A 129 -13.90 -8.46 -2.36
C LEU A 129 -15.29 -9.14 -2.31
N ALA A 130 -16.07 -8.84 -1.28
CA ALA A 130 -17.41 -9.39 -1.14
C ALA A 130 -18.32 -9.00 -2.31
N THR A 131 -18.23 -7.77 -2.80
CA THR A 131 -18.98 -7.30 -3.98
C THR A 131 -18.51 -7.97 -5.27
N ILE A 132 -17.20 -8.17 -5.45
CA ILE A 132 -16.64 -8.81 -6.65
C ILE A 132 -16.99 -10.31 -6.70
N LEU A 133 -16.90 -11.00 -5.58
CA LEU A 133 -17.20 -12.43 -5.50
C LEU A 133 -18.69 -12.75 -5.40
N GLY A 134 -19.57 -11.73 -5.28
CA GLY A 134 -21.00 -11.92 -5.10
C GLY A 134 -21.37 -12.67 -3.82
N VAL A 135 -20.45 -12.79 -2.87
CA VAL A 135 -20.70 -13.40 -1.57
C VAL A 135 -21.45 -12.39 -0.73
N ALA A 136 -22.78 -12.45 -0.79
CA ALA A 136 -23.60 -11.75 0.18
C ALA A 136 -23.26 -12.28 1.58
N TRP A 137 -23.18 -11.37 2.50
CA TRP A 137 -23.01 -11.61 3.93
C TRP A 137 -23.94 -12.75 4.42
N GLN A 138 -23.41 -13.92 4.56
CA GLN A 138 -24.00 -14.98 5.41
C GLN A 138 -23.18 -15.13 6.67
#